data_ba7a18ad143d6ad8ed5d8f5062aa3d5e
#
_entry.id   ba7a18ad143d6ad8ed5d8f5062aa3d5e
#
_cell.length_a   1.000
_cell.length_b   1.000
_cell.length_c   1.000
_cell.angle_alpha   90.00
_cell.angle_beta   90.00
_cell.angle_gamma   90.00
#
_symmetry.space_group_name_H-M   'P 1'
#
loop_
_entity.id
_entity.type
_entity.pdbx_description
1 polymer ?
#
loop_
_entity_poly.entity_id
_entity_poly.type
_entity_poly.pdbx_seq_one_letter_code
_entity_poly.pdbx_strand_id
1 'polypeptide(L)'
;MTQQFVELSAPTRLMAKVAFTRSAGYTGDLVLVVPSASDEELGRVHRLVAAARKALLTAEVPFQVADASEVPQLMAAGDPARTLVVDLDLLHDESVSLLNTACASAAQVVAYRLHQGPPGAAAAVFARGDSNAALAGQVARRLTESGLVDTTSFVHVMRSGESTTLDDSVLEAYGKVKAEVPLARLAVEQAEDSVESAIERRTRDYGVLLLGLPQHVREDSVTRRILGRVVRDSIRTTVLFVYARGMEMEQLSATGHAVEPWLLKNTFARGEFTDLDRLVEAKKRRRLSISLVLPALNEEKTVGKVVDTFKGALMDERPLLDEIILMDSNSEDGTRDIAAARGIPVYIHQQVRPDLGAYAGKGETMWKSLFVARGDILVFVDTDLSNPDPSFVTGLVAPLLLEERLNFVKGFYRRPVRVVNEFVEVGGGRVTELTARPLLNLWNPELGGLFQPLAGTIAARADILRSLHFLTGYGVEIGHILEYAHTYGIDGLAQSELGEIIHRNQPLEALSKMSFQVLEAFFLLSPGITAPGAVERMNGMLRQPFLSETGFTLYQTRLAQQLRPPVSSVPPAPQGPAG
;
A
#
# COMPACT_ATOMS: atom_id res chain seq x y z
N MET A 1 13.97 9.19 25.50
CA MET A 1 13.38 7.98 24.86
C MET A 1 12.99 8.16 23.40
N THR A 2 13.13 9.33 22.81
CA THR A 2 12.71 9.65 21.43
C THR A 2 13.81 9.48 20.37
N GLN A 3 15.05 9.33 20.76
CA GLN A 3 16.19 9.24 19.83
C GLN A 3 16.59 7.81 19.40
N GLN A 4 16.09 6.77 20.06
CA GLN A 4 16.37 5.38 19.67
C GLN A 4 15.43 4.80 18.59
N PHE A 5 14.38 5.52 18.20
CA PHE A 5 13.43 5.08 17.18
C PHE A 5 13.83 5.43 15.73
N VAL A 6 14.88 6.22 15.54
CA VAL A 6 15.34 6.70 14.23
C VAL A 6 16.27 5.69 13.53
N GLU A 7 16.77 4.69 14.23
CA GLU A 7 17.77 3.73 13.73
C GLU A 7 17.23 2.32 13.43
N LEU A 8 15.96 2.13 13.15
CA LEU A 8 15.54 0.94 12.42
C LEU A 8 16.08 1.09 11.00
N SER A 9 17.17 0.41 10.69
CA SER A 9 17.77 0.43 9.36
C SER A 9 16.72 0.13 8.29
N ALA A 10 16.82 0.74 7.13
CA ALA A 10 15.93 0.48 6.00
C ALA A 10 15.70 -1.02 5.71
N PRO A 11 16.71 -1.91 5.88
CA PRO A 11 16.54 -3.36 5.78
C PRO A 11 15.54 -3.97 6.78
N THR A 12 15.50 -3.52 8.02
CA THR A 12 14.56 -4.06 9.02
C THR A 12 13.12 -3.68 8.67
N ARG A 13 12.90 -2.47 8.14
CA ARG A 13 11.58 -2.04 7.61
C ARG A 13 11.18 -2.87 6.40
N LEU A 14 12.14 -3.20 5.54
CA LEU A 14 11.91 -4.02 4.36
C LEU A 14 11.54 -5.44 4.72
N MET A 15 12.29 -6.09 5.61
CA MET A 15 11.99 -7.45 6.07
C MET A 15 10.61 -7.52 6.72
N ALA A 16 10.24 -6.49 7.48
CA ALA A 16 8.91 -6.37 8.03
C ALA A 16 7.84 -6.19 6.93
N LYS A 17 8.08 -5.36 5.89
CA LYS A 17 7.18 -5.23 4.72
C LYS A 17 7.10 -6.55 3.92
N VAL A 18 8.21 -7.22 3.71
CA VAL A 18 8.28 -8.54 3.02
C VAL A 18 7.50 -9.61 3.78
N ALA A 19 7.66 -9.67 5.09
CA ALA A 19 6.93 -10.59 5.96
C ALA A 19 5.42 -10.30 5.96
N PHE A 20 5.05 -9.01 6.01
CA PHE A 20 3.67 -8.54 6.07
C PHE A 20 2.85 -8.86 4.83
N THR A 21 3.38 -8.63 3.64
CA THR A 21 2.61 -8.79 2.38
C THR A 21 2.24 -10.24 2.11
N ARG A 22 3.01 -11.18 2.61
CA ARG A 22 2.70 -12.60 2.50
C ARG A 22 1.63 -13.07 3.47
N SER A 23 1.58 -12.51 4.66
CA SER A 23 0.54 -12.87 5.64
C SER A 23 -0.84 -12.32 5.27
N ALA A 24 -0.95 -11.29 4.45
CA ALA A 24 -2.24 -10.76 3.98
C ALA A 24 -2.95 -11.68 2.96
N GLY A 25 -2.23 -12.57 2.28
CA GLY A 25 -2.79 -13.55 1.34
C GLY A 25 -2.75 -14.99 1.83
N TYR A 26 -2.13 -15.26 2.97
CA TYR A 26 -2.00 -16.59 3.57
C TYR A 26 -2.57 -16.58 5.00
N THR A 27 -3.40 -17.54 5.30
CA THR A 27 -3.97 -17.78 6.64
C THR A 27 -2.96 -18.31 7.66
N GLY A 28 -1.66 -18.29 7.34
CA GLY A 28 -0.60 -18.83 8.17
C GLY A 28 0.15 -17.78 8.99
N ASP A 29 0.43 -18.08 10.24
CA ASP A 29 1.16 -17.24 11.19
C ASP A 29 2.61 -17.00 10.76
N LEU A 30 3.14 -15.80 10.95
CA LEU A 30 4.56 -15.49 10.83
C LEU A 30 5.26 -15.84 12.14
N VAL A 31 6.27 -16.69 12.08
CA VAL A 31 7.06 -17.05 13.26
C VAL A 31 8.48 -16.53 13.12
N LEU A 32 8.88 -15.60 13.98
CA LEU A 32 10.27 -15.19 14.14
C LEU A 32 10.95 -16.14 15.09
N VAL A 33 11.90 -16.91 14.58
CA VAL A 33 12.69 -17.84 15.35
C VAL A 33 13.91 -17.11 15.90
N VAL A 34 14.06 -17.13 17.21
CA VAL A 34 15.26 -16.69 17.93
C VAL A 34 15.94 -17.89 18.55
N PRO A 35 17.28 -17.95 18.59
CA PRO A 35 17.98 -18.96 19.36
C PRO A 35 17.66 -18.77 20.84
N SER A 36 17.97 -19.80 21.67
CA SER A 36 17.81 -19.70 23.13
C SER A 36 18.58 -18.49 23.64
N ALA A 37 17.83 -17.41 23.84
CA ALA A 37 18.36 -16.09 24.07
C ALA A 37 18.26 -15.75 25.54
N SER A 38 19.19 -14.97 26.04
CA SER A 38 19.06 -14.36 27.37
C SER A 38 17.79 -13.47 27.39
N ASP A 39 17.20 -13.27 28.59
CA ASP A 39 16.03 -12.41 28.77
C ASP A 39 16.23 -10.99 28.16
N GLU A 40 17.47 -10.51 28.09
CA GLU A 40 17.82 -9.22 27.50
C GLU A 40 17.72 -9.24 25.97
N GLU A 41 18.14 -10.31 25.32
CA GLU A 41 18.04 -10.52 23.86
C GLU A 41 16.60 -10.76 23.44
N LEU A 42 15.83 -11.55 24.18
CA LEU A 42 14.38 -11.67 24.01
C LEU A 42 13.68 -10.31 24.14
N GLY A 43 14.06 -9.52 25.14
CA GLY A 43 13.57 -8.16 25.30
C GLY A 43 13.92 -7.24 24.13
N ARG A 44 15.09 -7.41 23.51
CA ARG A 44 15.49 -6.69 22.28
C ARG A 44 14.65 -7.10 21.08
N VAL A 45 14.45 -8.40 20.87
CA VAL A 45 13.61 -8.94 19.79
C VAL A 45 12.17 -8.51 19.97
N HIS A 46 11.59 -8.59 21.16
CA HIS A 46 10.24 -8.10 21.43
C HIS A 46 10.09 -6.60 21.14
N ARG A 47 11.10 -5.78 21.45
CA ARG A 47 11.09 -4.35 21.11
C ARG A 47 11.16 -4.13 19.60
N LEU A 48 11.97 -4.89 18.87
CA LEU A 48 12.05 -4.84 17.40
C LEU A 48 10.73 -5.26 16.74
N VAL A 49 10.11 -6.31 17.25
CA VAL A 49 8.79 -6.78 16.81
C VAL A 49 7.69 -5.75 17.09
N ALA A 50 7.68 -5.19 18.30
CA ALA A 50 6.72 -4.13 18.66
C ALA A 50 6.91 -2.87 17.81
N ALA A 51 8.17 -2.50 17.50
CA ALA A 51 8.48 -1.38 16.62
C ALA A 51 8.08 -1.67 15.16
N ALA A 52 8.34 -2.89 14.67
CA ALA A 52 7.90 -3.33 13.35
C ALA A 52 6.38 -3.37 13.24
N ARG A 53 5.67 -3.91 14.23
CA ARG A 53 4.20 -3.86 14.32
C ARG A 53 3.69 -2.43 14.29
N LYS A 54 4.29 -1.52 15.06
CA LYS A 54 3.92 -0.12 15.11
C LYS A 54 4.19 0.62 13.80
N ALA A 55 5.30 0.29 13.11
CA ALA A 55 5.66 0.89 11.82
C ALA A 55 4.79 0.35 10.67
N LEU A 56 4.28 -0.89 10.77
CA LEU A 56 3.53 -1.57 9.71
C LEU A 56 2.02 -1.40 9.78
N LEU A 57 1.53 -0.66 10.81
CA LEU A 57 0.10 -0.31 10.90
C LEU A 57 -0.87 -1.48 11.07
N THR A 58 -0.38 -2.67 11.29
CA THR A 58 -1.21 -3.86 11.43
C THR A 58 -1.23 -4.29 12.88
N ALA A 59 -2.38 -4.15 13.47
CA ALA A 59 -2.59 -4.55 14.84
C ALA A 59 -2.39 -6.05 15.04
N GLU A 60 -2.54 -6.88 14.00
CA GLU A 60 -2.62 -8.33 14.19
C GLU A 60 -2.27 -9.15 12.93
N VAL A 61 -1.05 -9.03 12.46
CA VAL A 61 -0.47 -10.23 11.88
C VAL A 61 -0.10 -11.13 13.08
N PRO A 62 -0.61 -12.36 13.18
CA PRO A 62 -0.18 -13.28 14.21
C PRO A 62 1.32 -13.47 14.05
N PHE A 63 2.07 -12.79 14.88
CA PHE A 63 3.51 -12.84 14.88
C PHE A 63 3.94 -13.47 16.19
N GLN A 64 4.52 -14.62 16.11
CA GLN A 64 5.00 -15.37 17.26
C GLN A 64 6.53 -15.31 17.27
N VAL A 65 7.09 -14.97 18.41
CA VAL A 65 8.51 -15.16 18.67
C VAL A 65 8.65 -16.52 19.36
N ALA A 66 9.46 -17.39 18.78
CA ALA A 66 9.67 -18.73 19.29
C ALA A 66 11.15 -18.99 19.55
N ASP A 67 11.46 -19.68 20.64
CA ASP A 67 12.76 -20.28 20.83
C ASP A 67 13.01 -21.38 19.79
N ALA A 68 14.25 -21.56 19.37
CA ALA A 68 14.62 -22.56 18.38
C ALA A 68 14.18 -23.98 18.77
N SER A 69 14.13 -24.29 20.05
CA SER A 69 13.67 -25.59 20.58
C SER A 69 12.16 -25.78 20.45
N GLU A 70 11.40 -24.71 20.37
CA GLU A 70 9.92 -24.72 20.26
C GLU A 70 9.45 -24.87 18.81
N VAL A 71 10.31 -24.58 17.83
CA VAL A 71 9.96 -24.59 16.40
C VAL A 71 9.30 -25.90 15.95
N PRO A 72 9.82 -27.10 16.29
CA PRO A 72 9.18 -28.35 15.89
C PRO A 72 7.75 -28.51 16.43
N GLN A 73 7.49 -28.09 17.67
CA GLN A 73 6.18 -28.18 18.31
C GLN A 73 5.19 -27.18 17.69
N LEU A 74 5.65 -25.95 17.45
CA LEU A 74 4.87 -24.90 16.79
C LEU A 74 4.49 -25.26 15.37
N MET A 75 5.39 -25.90 14.64
CA MET A 75 5.14 -26.34 13.27
C MET A 75 4.26 -27.58 13.21
N ALA A 76 4.30 -28.47 14.20
CA ALA A 76 3.42 -29.63 14.31
C ALA A 76 1.96 -29.23 14.63
N ALA A 77 1.77 -28.13 15.34
CA ALA A 77 0.45 -27.61 15.74
C ALA A 77 -0.19 -26.65 14.73
N GLY A 78 0.53 -26.28 13.64
CA GLY A 78 0.12 -25.19 12.75
C GLY A 78 0.03 -25.53 11.27
N ASP A 79 -0.28 -24.52 10.47
CA ASP A 79 -0.41 -24.60 9.02
C ASP A 79 0.93 -24.89 8.34
N PRO A 80 1.06 -25.93 7.49
CA PRO A 80 2.28 -26.22 6.73
C PRO A 80 2.68 -25.12 5.73
N ALA A 81 1.81 -24.15 5.46
CA ALA A 81 2.10 -23.01 4.58
C ALA A 81 2.90 -21.88 5.24
N ARG A 82 3.34 -22.03 6.50
CA ARG A 82 4.07 -20.98 7.23
C ARG A 82 5.40 -20.59 6.60
N THR A 83 5.67 -19.27 6.63
CA THR A 83 7.01 -18.73 6.34
C THR A 83 7.75 -18.47 7.64
N LEU A 84 8.93 -19.06 7.80
CA LEU A 84 9.82 -18.78 8.91
C LEU A 84 10.83 -17.69 8.52
N VAL A 85 11.00 -16.72 9.39
CA VAL A 85 12.01 -15.66 9.25
C VAL A 85 13.04 -15.84 10.37
N VAL A 86 14.31 -16.02 9.99
CA VAL A 86 15.41 -16.33 10.91
C VAL A 86 16.45 -15.22 10.89
N ASP A 87 16.70 -14.60 12.04
CA ASP A 87 17.73 -13.57 12.20
C ASP A 87 19.07 -14.24 12.54
N LEU A 88 20.03 -14.19 11.61
CA LEU A 88 21.34 -14.80 11.77
C LEU A 88 22.30 -13.98 12.66
N ASP A 89 22.00 -12.71 12.94
CA ASP A 89 22.79 -11.90 13.88
C ASP A 89 22.64 -12.37 15.34
N LEU A 90 21.57 -13.12 15.61
CA LEU A 90 21.29 -13.72 16.91
C LEU A 90 21.83 -15.15 17.03
N LEU A 91 22.41 -15.69 15.95
CA LEU A 91 22.89 -17.07 15.88
C LEU A 91 24.40 -17.14 16.01
N HIS A 92 24.87 -17.94 16.95
CA HIS A 92 26.27 -18.39 17.06
C HIS A 92 26.44 -19.77 16.38
N ASP A 93 27.15 -20.71 17.01
CA ASP A 93 27.51 -22.00 16.40
C ASP A 93 26.34 -22.94 16.04
N GLU A 94 25.12 -22.67 16.50
CA GLU A 94 23.95 -23.53 16.30
C GLU A 94 23.15 -23.21 15.01
N SER A 95 23.61 -22.23 14.20
CA SER A 95 22.91 -21.72 13.02
C SER A 95 22.46 -22.81 12.02
N VAL A 96 23.29 -23.84 11.84
CA VAL A 96 23.00 -24.91 10.87
C VAL A 96 21.90 -25.83 11.34
N SER A 97 21.93 -26.20 12.63
CA SER A 97 20.89 -27.06 13.23
C SER A 97 19.52 -26.38 13.13
N LEU A 98 19.46 -25.08 13.46
CA LEU A 98 18.24 -24.32 13.38
C LEU A 98 17.72 -24.18 11.94
N LEU A 99 18.60 -23.86 10.98
CA LEU A 99 18.19 -23.75 9.57
C LEU A 99 17.71 -25.09 9.02
N ASN A 100 18.35 -26.20 9.40
CA ASN A 100 17.89 -27.53 9.01
C ASN A 100 16.51 -27.84 9.60
N THR A 101 16.28 -27.50 10.87
CA THR A 101 14.97 -27.66 11.51
C THR A 101 13.92 -26.79 10.83
N ALA A 102 14.23 -25.52 10.55
CA ALA A 102 13.35 -24.59 9.88
C ALA A 102 12.99 -25.08 8.46
N CYS A 103 13.97 -25.48 7.64
CA CYS A 103 13.74 -25.98 6.29
C CYS A 103 12.99 -27.33 6.26
N ALA A 104 13.15 -28.17 7.29
CA ALA A 104 12.39 -29.41 7.42
C ALA A 104 10.91 -29.16 7.75
N SER A 105 10.62 -28.10 8.50
CA SER A 105 9.32 -27.85 9.11
C SER A 105 8.45 -26.86 8.31
N ALA A 106 9.04 -25.89 7.60
CA ALA A 106 8.32 -24.83 6.92
C ALA A 106 8.24 -25.01 5.40
N ALA A 107 7.23 -24.40 4.79
CA ALA A 107 7.14 -24.29 3.33
C ALA A 107 8.17 -23.30 2.76
N GLN A 108 8.47 -22.26 3.51
CA GLN A 108 9.43 -21.24 3.12
C GLN A 108 10.24 -20.77 4.33
N VAL A 109 11.54 -20.51 4.10
CA VAL A 109 12.44 -19.94 5.10
C VAL A 109 13.18 -18.77 4.48
N VAL A 110 13.24 -17.65 5.20
CA VAL A 110 14.09 -16.50 4.87
C VAL A 110 14.98 -16.25 6.09
N ALA A 111 16.24 -16.61 5.97
CA ALA A 111 17.23 -16.32 7.01
C ALA A 111 18.09 -15.14 6.54
N TYR A 112 18.37 -14.19 7.40
CA TYR A 112 19.08 -12.97 7.01
C TYR A 112 20.14 -12.57 8.03
N ARG A 113 21.19 -11.92 7.52
CA ARG A 113 22.13 -11.12 8.29
C ARG A 113 22.25 -9.74 7.65
N LEU A 114 22.04 -8.70 8.43
CA LEU A 114 22.11 -7.31 7.99
C LEU A 114 23.52 -6.74 8.23
N HIS A 115 24.09 -6.13 7.22
CA HIS A 115 25.31 -5.34 7.37
C HIS A 115 24.95 -3.87 7.66
N GLN A 116 25.67 -3.23 8.59
CA GLN A 116 25.43 -1.84 9.01
C GLN A 116 25.92 -0.77 8.01
N GLY A 117 26.41 -1.18 6.83
CA GLY A 117 26.80 -0.25 5.78
C GLY A 117 25.63 0.28 4.95
N PRO A 118 25.83 1.33 4.15
CA PRO A 118 24.82 1.76 3.19
C PRO A 118 24.51 0.58 2.25
N PRO A 119 23.24 0.33 1.91
CA PRO A 119 22.88 -0.70 0.94
C PRO A 119 23.61 -0.37 -0.37
N GLY A 120 24.26 -1.35 -0.97
CA GLY A 120 24.82 -1.21 -2.30
C GLY A 120 23.70 -1.09 -3.33
N ALA A 121 23.96 -0.40 -4.42
CA ALA A 121 22.99 -0.20 -5.48
C ALA A 121 22.67 -1.48 -6.29
N ALA A 122 23.20 -2.64 -5.94
CA ALA A 122 23.01 -3.89 -6.67
C ALA A 122 22.78 -5.10 -5.77
N ALA A 123 21.90 -6.03 -6.21
CA ALA A 123 21.71 -7.34 -5.61
C ALA A 123 22.27 -8.45 -6.50
N ALA A 124 22.85 -9.48 -5.88
CA ALA A 124 23.23 -10.72 -6.55
C ALA A 124 22.37 -11.89 -6.05
N VAL A 125 21.80 -12.65 -6.98
CA VAL A 125 21.02 -13.85 -6.71
C VAL A 125 21.86 -15.08 -7.08
N PHE A 126 22.14 -15.92 -6.10
CA PHE A 126 22.82 -17.21 -6.22
C PHE A 126 21.83 -18.31 -5.81
N ALA A 127 21.02 -18.77 -6.71
CA ALA A 127 20.02 -19.80 -6.42
C ALA A 127 20.14 -20.97 -7.41
N ARG A 128 19.94 -22.19 -6.90
CA ARG A 128 19.79 -23.39 -7.70
C ARG A 128 18.44 -24.02 -7.37
N GLY A 129 17.79 -24.59 -8.35
CA GLY A 129 16.47 -25.19 -8.22
C GLY A 129 15.33 -24.17 -8.35
N ASP A 130 14.22 -24.64 -8.91
CA ASP A 130 13.09 -23.79 -9.31
C ASP A 130 12.46 -22.99 -8.18
N SER A 131 12.16 -23.66 -7.06
CA SER A 131 11.46 -23.04 -5.94
C SER A 131 12.30 -21.97 -5.24
N ASN A 132 13.59 -22.21 -5.03
CA ASN A 132 14.49 -21.24 -4.42
C ASN A 132 14.77 -20.05 -5.34
N ALA A 133 14.90 -20.28 -6.64
CA ALA A 133 15.11 -19.22 -7.62
C ALA A 133 13.88 -18.32 -7.73
N ALA A 134 12.69 -18.89 -7.74
CA ALA A 134 11.44 -18.14 -7.74
C ALA A 134 11.31 -17.27 -6.46
N LEU A 135 11.56 -17.85 -5.28
CA LEU A 135 11.52 -17.09 -4.02
C LEU A 135 12.59 -16.00 -3.96
N ALA A 136 13.82 -16.30 -4.42
CA ALA A 136 14.90 -15.31 -4.50
C ALA A 136 14.56 -14.17 -5.47
N GLY A 137 13.92 -14.49 -6.61
CA GLY A 137 13.42 -13.50 -7.56
C GLY A 137 12.37 -12.57 -6.94
N GLN A 138 11.39 -13.14 -6.21
CA GLN A 138 10.39 -12.35 -5.50
C GLN A 138 11.02 -11.42 -4.46
N VAL A 139 11.98 -11.90 -3.67
CA VAL A 139 12.71 -11.09 -2.70
C VAL A 139 13.49 -9.99 -3.41
N ALA A 140 14.22 -10.32 -4.48
CA ALA A 140 14.98 -9.35 -5.28
C ALA A 140 14.09 -8.25 -5.88
N ARG A 141 12.92 -8.63 -6.42
CA ARG A 141 11.93 -7.67 -6.90
C ARG A 141 11.53 -6.68 -5.81
N ARG A 142 11.19 -7.18 -4.63
CA ARG A 142 10.78 -6.36 -3.49
C ARG A 142 11.88 -5.41 -3.02
N LEU A 143 13.14 -5.87 -3.03
CA LEU A 143 14.30 -5.03 -2.76
C LEU A 143 14.44 -3.90 -3.78
N THR A 144 14.20 -4.18 -5.05
CA THR A 144 14.21 -3.18 -6.13
C THR A 144 13.03 -2.20 -6.00
N GLU A 145 11.84 -2.71 -5.77
CA GLU A 145 10.62 -1.89 -5.60
C GLU A 145 10.69 -0.96 -4.39
N SER A 146 11.38 -1.38 -3.34
CA SER A 146 11.60 -0.55 -2.14
C SER A 146 12.75 0.47 -2.29
N GLY A 147 13.44 0.49 -3.42
CA GLY A 147 14.58 1.38 -3.65
C GLY A 147 15.84 1.02 -2.85
N LEU A 148 15.90 -0.19 -2.28
CA LEU A 148 17.10 -0.67 -1.57
C LEU A 148 18.15 -1.21 -2.53
N VAL A 149 17.74 -1.58 -3.73
CA VAL A 149 18.60 -2.06 -4.82
C VAL A 149 18.13 -1.46 -6.13
N ASP A 150 19.06 -0.94 -6.91
CA ASP A 150 18.76 -0.38 -8.23
C ASP A 150 18.80 -1.45 -9.33
N THR A 151 19.64 -2.47 -9.15
CA THR A 151 19.85 -3.52 -10.15
C THR A 151 19.95 -4.89 -9.51
N THR A 152 19.52 -5.93 -10.25
CA THR A 152 19.63 -7.33 -9.84
C THR A 152 20.41 -8.10 -10.88
N SER A 153 21.34 -8.96 -10.41
CA SER A 153 22.04 -9.92 -11.24
C SER A 153 21.78 -11.34 -10.74
N PHE A 154 21.43 -12.24 -11.63
CA PHE A 154 21.49 -13.68 -11.35
C PHE A 154 22.92 -14.14 -11.63
N VAL A 155 23.61 -14.64 -10.62
CA VAL A 155 25.03 -15.01 -10.71
C VAL A 155 25.18 -16.53 -10.67
N HIS A 156 25.67 -17.10 -11.74
CA HIS A 156 26.06 -18.51 -11.82
C HIS A 156 27.57 -18.64 -11.63
N VAL A 157 27.99 -19.43 -10.65
CA VAL A 157 29.40 -19.71 -10.41
C VAL A 157 29.77 -21.08 -10.96
N MET A 158 30.60 -21.10 -12.00
CA MET A 158 31.14 -22.31 -12.62
C MET A 158 32.40 -22.76 -11.90
N ARG A 159 32.55 -24.08 -11.74
CA ARG A 159 33.80 -24.66 -11.19
C ARG A 159 34.87 -24.70 -12.27
N SER A 160 36.12 -24.68 -11.82
CA SER A 160 37.26 -24.87 -12.72
C SER A 160 37.15 -26.22 -13.45
N GLY A 161 37.16 -26.20 -14.78
CA GLY A 161 37.01 -27.40 -15.62
C GLY A 161 35.56 -27.74 -16.03
N GLU A 162 34.55 -27.02 -15.56
CA GLU A 162 33.19 -27.17 -16.10
C GLU A 162 33.09 -26.56 -17.51
N SER A 163 32.21 -27.14 -18.36
CA SER A 163 31.92 -26.59 -19.70
C SER A 163 31.40 -25.18 -19.62
N THR A 164 31.80 -24.30 -20.54
CA THR A 164 31.29 -22.94 -20.68
C THR A 164 29.81 -22.84 -21.11
N THR A 165 29.20 -23.98 -21.48
CA THR A 165 27.78 -24.06 -21.79
C THR A 165 26.98 -24.11 -20.49
N LEU A 166 26.07 -23.16 -20.32
CA LEU A 166 25.11 -23.17 -19.22
C LEU A 166 24.14 -24.35 -19.41
N ASP A 167 23.92 -25.11 -18.35
CA ASP A 167 22.93 -26.18 -18.38
C ASP A 167 21.50 -25.62 -18.30
N ASP A 168 20.53 -26.44 -18.70
CA ASP A 168 19.11 -26.03 -18.74
C ASP A 168 18.60 -25.63 -17.34
N SER A 169 19.11 -26.22 -16.27
CA SER A 169 18.70 -25.92 -14.89
C SER A 169 19.11 -24.51 -14.45
N VAL A 170 20.26 -24.02 -14.94
CA VAL A 170 20.72 -22.65 -14.68
C VAL A 170 19.88 -21.64 -15.46
N LEU A 171 19.57 -21.96 -16.72
CA LEU A 171 18.74 -21.11 -17.56
C LEU A 171 17.30 -21.04 -17.05
N GLU A 172 16.78 -22.15 -16.55
CA GLU A 172 15.46 -22.20 -15.92
C GLU A 172 15.43 -21.38 -14.62
N ALA A 173 16.41 -21.54 -13.73
CA ALA A 173 16.53 -20.75 -12.51
C ALA A 173 16.65 -19.24 -12.81
N TYR A 174 17.44 -18.88 -13.83
CA TYR A 174 17.51 -17.50 -14.31
C TYR A 174 16.17 -17.00 -14.85
N GLY A 175 15.46 -17.84 -15.61
CA GLY A 175 14.12 -17.54 -16.12
C GLY A 175 13.13 -17.21 -15.02
N LYS A 176 13.16 -17.95 -13.89
CA LYS A 176 12.31 -17.68 -12.71
C LYS A 176 12.64 -16.33 -12.09
N VAL A 177 13.93 -15.99 -11.91
CA VAL A 177 14.34 -14.68 -11.39
C VAL A 177 13.96 -13.56 -12.36
N LYS A 178 14.17 -13.76 -13.66
CA LYS A 178 13.83 -12.77 -14.69
C LYS A 178 12.32 -12.53 -14.83
N ALA A 179 11.51 -13.54 -14.57
CA ALA A 179 10.04 -13.39 -14.53
C ALA A 179 9.62 -12.41 -13.43
N GLU A 180 10.31 -12.41 -12.29
CA GLU A 180 10.06 -11.51 -11.18
C GLU A 180 10.76 -10.14 -11.33
N VAL A 181 11.97 -10.12 -11.88
CA VAL A 181 12.77 -8.92 -12.14
C VAL A 181 13.15 -8.88 -13.63
N PRO A 182 12.33 -8.28 -14.51
CA PRO A 182 12.53 -8.32 -15.96
C PRO A 182 13.88 -7.77 -16.44
N LEU A 183 14.48 -6.84 -15.67
CA LEU A 183 15.78 -6.25 -15.98
C LEU A 183 16.97 -6.99 -15.33
N ALA A 184 16.72 -8.13 -14.66
CA ALA A 184 17.79 -8.94 -14.08
C ALA A 184 18.79 -9.39 -15.16
N ARG A 185 20.08 -9.28 -14.86
CA ARG A 185 21.16 -9.68 -15.74
C ARG A 185 21.71 -11.03 -15.34
N LEU A 186 22.02 -11.88 -16.33
CA LEU A 186 22.77 -13.09 -16.10
C LEU A 186 24.27 -12.77 -16.07
N ALA A 187 24.92 -13.08 -14.95
CA ALA A 187 26.37 -13.01 -14.81
C ALA A 187 26.94 -14.41 -14.61
N VAL A 188 28.00 -14.75 -15.30
CA VAL A 188 28.70 -16.03 -15.16
C VAL A 188 30.08 -15.76 -14.57
N GLU A 189 30.39 -16.43 -13.48
CA GLU A 189 31.66 -16.32 -12.76
C GLU A 189 32.42 -17.63 -12.81
N GLN A 190 33.70 -17.57 -13.03
CA GLN A 190 34.57 -18.75 -12.92
C GLN A 190 35.23 -18.80 -11.53
N ALA A 191 35.03 -19.86 -10.82
CA ALA A 191 35.71 -20.10 -9.55
C ALA A 191 37.14 -20.56 -9.82
N GLU A 192 38.11 -19.76 -9.41
CA GLU A 192 39.53 -20.12 -9.51
C GLU A 192 39.90 -21.18 -8.47
N ASP A 193 39.48 -20.96 -7.23
CA ASP A 193 39.77 -21.84 -6.08
C ASP A 193 38.55 -22.62 -5.61
N SER A 194 37.51 -21.90 -5.20
CA SER A 194 36.25 -22.47 -4.71
C SER A 194 35.05 -21.56 -5.02
N VAL A 195 33.86 -22.14 -5.06
CA VAL A 195 32.60 -21.41 -5.25
C VAL A 195 32.41 -20.36 -4.15
N GLU A 196 32.77 -20.69 -2.91
CA GLU A 196 32.68 -19.79 -1.76
C GLU A 196 33.58 -18.57 -1.91
N SER A 197 34.82 -18.78 -2.40
CA SER A 197 35.77 -17.69 -2.63
C SER A 197 35.33 -16.78 -3.78
N ALA A 198 34.70 -17.35 -4.79
CA ALA A 198 34.12 -16.57 -5.89
C ALA A 198 32.94 -15.69 -5.40
N ILE A 199 32.04 -16.28 -4.59
CA ILE A 199 30.94 -15.52 -3.97
C ILE A 199 31.48 -14.43 -3.05
N GLU A 200 32.47 -14.72 -2.21
CA GLU A 200 33.08 -13.75 -1.31
C GLU A 200 33.76 -12.58 -2.05
N ARG A 201 34.47 -12.84 -3.15
CA ARG A 201 35.03 -11.77 -3.98
C ARG A 201 33.94 -10.83 -4.50
N ARG A 202 32.79 -11.38 -4.90
CA ARG A 202 31.67 -10.60 -5.43
C ARG A 202 30.89 -9.82 -4.38
N THR A 203 31.06 -10.10 -3.10
CA THR A 203 30.41 -9.33 -2.04
C THR A 203 30.76 -7.85 -2.06
N ARG A 204 31.89 -7.49 -2.66
CA ARG A 204 32.33 -6.10 -2.79
C ARG A 204 31.55 -5.30 -3.85
N ASP A 205 30.98 -6.01 -4.81
CA ASP A 205 30.27 -5.42 -5.95
C ASP A 205 28.76 -5.31 -5.71
N TYR A 206 28.26 -5.98 -4.66
CA TYR A 206 26.83 -6.06 -4.34
C TYR A 206 26.54 -5.66 -2.90
N GLY A 207 25.48 -4.88 -2.70
CA GLY A 207 25.02 -4.52 -1.38
C GLY A 207 24.17 -5.59 -0.71
N VAL A 208 23.57 -6.48 -1.53
CA VAL A 208 22.73 -7.58 -1.06
C VAL A 208 23.06 -8.87 -1.80
N LEU A 209 23.22 -9.96 -1.06
CA LEU A 209 23.33 -11.32 -1.62
C LEU A 209 22.09 -12.13 -1.26
N LEU A 210 21.52 -12.78 -2.23
CA LEU A 210 20.41 -13.73 -2.11
C LEU A 210 20.92 -15.13 -2.44
N LEU A 211 20.90 -16.02 -1.45
CA LEU A 211 21.48 -17.36 -1.53
C LEU A 211 20.40 -18.42 -1.31
N GLY A 212 20.23 -19.34 -2.25
CA GLY A 212 19.34 -20.48 -2.09
C GLY A 212 19.83 -21.46 -1.01
N LEU A 213 18.93 -21.91 -0.13
CA LEU A 213 19.20 -22.96 0.86
C LEU A 213 18.70 -24.33 0.34
N PRO A 214 19.47 -25.41 0.53
CA PRO A 214 18.94 -26.76 0.37
C PRO A 214 18.02 -27.11 1.55
N GLN A 215 17.15 -28.11 1.36
CA GLN A 215 16.29 -28.62 2.44
C GLN A 215 17.10 -29.06 3.68
N HIS A 216 18.31 -29.55 3.46
CA HIS A 216 19.23 -29.95 4.50
C HIS A 216 20.62 -29.42 4.19
N VAL A 217 21.16 -28.58 5.07
CA VAL A 217 22.52 -28.05 4.98
C VAL A 217 23.48 -29.08 5.53
N ARG A 218 24.22 -29.74 4.64
CA ARG A 218 25.22 -30.75 5.00
C ARG A 218 26.51 -30.10 5.47
N GLU A 219 27.22 -30.75 6.39
CA GLU A 219 28.48 -30.26 6.98
C GLU A 219 29.57 -29.95 5.93
N ASP A 220 29.62 -30.73 4.85
CA ASP A 220 30.58 -30.62 3.76
C ASP A 220 30.12 -29.71 2.63
N SER A 221 28.94 -29.07 2.75
CA SER A 221 28.33 -28.29 1.66
C SER A 221 28.94 -26.90 1.51
N VAL A 222 28.84 -26.36 0.29
CA VAL A 222 29.18 -24.96 -0.03
C VAL A 222 28.36 -24.01 0.86
N THR A 223 27.07 -24.29 1.05
CA THR A 223 26.17 -23.49 1.89
C THR A 223 26.66 -23.42 3.33
N ARG A 224 27.12 -24.55 3.91
CA ARG A 224 27.68 -24.59 5.27
C ARG A 224 28.93 -23.72 5.41
N ARG A 225 29.82 -23.77 4.41
CA ARG A 225 31.04 -22.95 4.40
C ARG A 225 30.74 -21.47 4.24
N ILE A 226 29.76 -21.10 3.41
CA ILE A 226 29.31 -19.71 3.25
C ILE A 226 28.67 -19.22 4.56
N LEU A 227 27.77 -20.00 5.17
CA LEU A 227 27.18 -19.69 6.49
C LEU A 227 28.26 -19.42 7.54
N GLY A 228 29.29 -20.27 7.62
CA GLY A 228 30.41 -20.08 8.53
C GLY A 228 31.20 -18.79 8.28
N ARG A 229 31.30 -18.31 7.03
CA ARG A 229 31.92 -17.03 6.69
C ARG A 229 31.01 -15.84 7.02
N VAL A 230 29.71 -15.97 6.83
CA VAL A 230 28.73 -14.96 7.22
C VAL A 230 28.74 -14.77 8.74
N VAL A 231 28.64 -15.86 9.49
CA VAL A 231 28.63 -15.82 10.97
C VAL A 231 29.93 -15.25 11.55
N ARG A 232 31.09 -15.52 10.94
CA ARG A 232 32.40 -14.99 11.38
C ARG A 232 32.71 -13.58 10.89
N ASP A 233 31.73 -12.89 10.31
CA ASP A 233 31.85 -11.51 9.80
C ASP A 233 32.91 -11.29 8.70
N SER A 234 33.30 -12.35 7.98
CA SER A 234 34.18 -12.24 6.83
C SER A 234 33.44 -11.75 5.57
N ILE A 235 32.13 -11.87 5.54
CA ILE A 235 31.26 -11.31 4.49
C ILE A 235 30.60 -10.04 5.04
N ARG A 236 31.01 -8.89 4.56
CA ARG A 236 30.54 -7.56 5.00
C ARG A 236 29.48 -6.97 4.06
N THR A 237 28.45 -7.75 3.79
CA THR A 237 27.31 -7.29 3.00
C THR A 237 26.03 -7.94 3.56
N THR A 238 24.88 -7.37 3.29
CA THR A 238 23.59 -7.97 3.70
C THR A 238 23.41 -9.28 2.96
N VAL A 239 23.15 -10.36 3.70
CA VAL A 239 22.95 -11.70 3.14
C VAL A 239 21.56 -12.20 3.51
N LEU A 240 20.84 -12.68 2.53
CA LEU A 240 19.56 -13.35 2.69
C LEU A 240 19.68 -14.77 2.16
N PHE A 241 19.41 -15.74 3.01
CA PHE A 241 19.25 -17.13 2.61
C PHE A 241 17.78 -17.45 2.42
N VAL A 242 17.42 -18.04 1.30
CA VAL A 242 16.03 -18.33 0.95
C VAL A 242 15.85 -19.82 0.68
N TYR A 243 14.81 -20.40 1.25
CA TYR A 243 14.36 -21.77 1.00
C TYR A 243 12.87 -21.79 0.72
N ALA A 244 12.48 -22.50 -0.32
CA ALA A 244 11.10 -22.82 -0.63
C ALA A 244 10.99 -24.33 -0.85
N ARG A 245 10.10 -25.01 -0.12
CA ARG A 245 9.74 -26.39 -0.38
C ARG A 245 9.09 -26.42 -1.77
N GLY A 246 9.45 -27.39 -2.62
CA GLY A 246 8.93 -27.55 -3.98
C GLY A 246 7.39 -27.61 -4.00
N MET A 247 6.77 -26.48 -3.79
CA MET A 247 5.36 -26.27 -4.08
C MET A 247 5.30 -25.78 -5.53
N GLU A 248 4.55 -26.48 -6.36
CA GLU A 248 4.15 -25.96 -7.65
C GLU A 248 3.41 -24.65 -7.40
N MET A 249 4.07 -23.53 -7.70
CA MET A 249 3.50 -22.17 -7.56
C MET A 249 2.41 -21.89 -8.61
N GLU A 250 1.86 -22.93 -9.25
CA GLU A 250 0.81 -22.82 -10.28
C GLU A 250 -0.56 -22.37 -9.75
N GLN A 251 -0.74 -22.28 -8.44
CA GLN A 251 -2.07 -21.94 -7.87
C GLN A 251 -2.24 -20.50 -7.38
N LEU A 252 -1.23 -19.66 -7.44
CA LEU A 252 -1.47 -18.22 -7.35
C LEU A 252 -1.86 -17.74 -8.74
N SER A 253 -3.16 -17.52 -8.97
CA SER A 253 -3.66 -16.98 -10.23
C SER A 253 -2.81 -15.79 -10.70
N ALA A 254 -2.61 -15.64 -12.00
CA ALA A 254 -1.84 -14.53 -12.61
C ALA A 254 -2.32 -13.13 -12.13
N THR A 255 -3.56 -13.02 -11.63
CA THR A 255 -4.16 -11.83 -11.05
C THR A 255 -3.67 -11.54 -9.61
N GLY A 256 -3.37 -12.56 -8.79
CA GLY A 256 -2.80 -12.35 -7.44
C GLY A 256 -1.38 -11.78 -7.47
N HIS A 257 -0.60 -12.11 -8.50
CA HIS A 257 0.77 -11.63 -8.66
C HIS A 257 0.89 -10.11 -8.91
N ALA A 258 -0.16 -9.46 -9.40
CA ALA A 258 -0.14 -8.02 -9.67
C ALA A 258 -0.50 -7.19 -8.42
N VAL A 259 -1.34 -7.72 -7.52
CA VAL A 259 -1.82 -6.99 -6.33
C VAL A 259 -0.75 -6.82 -5.26
N GLU A 260 0.00 -7.86 -4.95
CA GLU A 260 1.04 -7.79 -3.90
C GLU A 260 2.19 -6.83 -4.23
N PRO A 261 2.78 -6.84 -5.44
CA PRO A 261 3.81 -5.87 -5.81
C PRO A 261 3.30 -4.44 -5.78
N TRP A 262 2.06 -4.22 -6.25
CA TRP A 262 1.43 -2.92 -6.19
C TRP A 262 1.23 -2.47 -4.74
N LEU A 263 0.71 -3.34 -3.88
CA LEU A 263 0.49 -3.06 -2.47
C LEU A 263 1.77 -2.62 -1.75
N LEU A 264 2.90 -3.32 -2.02
CA LEU A 264 4.19 -2.99 -1.43
C LEU A 264 4.76 -1.66 -1.91
N LYS A 265 4.66 -1.42 -3.22
CA LYS A 265 5.25 -0.27 -3.87
C LYS A 265 4.43 1.00 -3.67
N ASN A 266 3.11 0.86 -3.60
CA ASN A 266 2.16 1.96 -3.68
C ASN A 266 1.37 2.19 -2.38
N THR A 267 1.76 1.55 -1.27
CA THR A 267 1.18 1.79 0.05
C THR A 267 2.18 2.47 0.97
N PHE A 268 1.80 3.63 1.49
CA PHE A 268 2.63 4.46 2.34
C PHE A 268 2.09 4.52 3.77
N ALA A 269 2.99 4.48 4.74
CA ALA A 269 2.65 4.60 6.15
C ALA A 269 2.70 6.06 6.60
N ARG A 270 1.85 6.43 7.55
CA ARG A 270 1.79 7.78 8.14
C ARG A 270 3.16 8.31 8.60
N GLY A 271 4.02 7.44 9.13
CA GLY A 271 5.33 7.82 9.65
C GLY A 271 6.42 8.08 8.61
N GLU A 272 6.15 7.85 7.32
CA GLU A 272 7.15 8.00 6.25
C GLU A 272 7.39 9.47 5.86
N PHE A 273 6.44 10.36 6.14
CA PHE A 273 6.42 11.75 5.64
C PHE A 273 6.32 12.78 6.78
N THR A 274 7.23 12.70 7.74
CA THR A 274 7.24 13.60 8.90
C THR A 274 8.05 14.89 8.67
N ASP A 275 8.92 14.92 7.68
CA ASP A 275 9.77 16.06 7.34
C ASP A 275 9.05 17.00 6.36
N LEU A 276 8.36 18.00 6.92
CA LEU A 276 7.62 19.01 6.14
C LEU A 276 8.54 19.90 5.30
N ASP A 277 9.73 20.22 5.79
CA ASP A 277 10.67 21.09 5.05
C ASP A 277 11.14 20.39 3.78
N ARG A 278 11.39 19.08 3.84
CA ARG A 278 11.68 18.25 2.66
C ARG A 278 10.53 18.26 1.64
N LEU A 279 9.29 18.21 2.10
CA LEU A 279 8.13 18.26 1.19
C LEU A 279 7.99 19.63 0.51
N VAL A 280 8.19 20.71 1.27
CA VAL A 280 8.16 22.08 0.72
C VAL A 280 9.28 22.27 -0.31
N GLU A 281 10.48 21.75 -0.07
CA GLU A 281 11.58 21.78 -1.03
C GLU A 281 11.29 20.95 -2.28
N ALA A 282 10.73 19.74 -2.12
CA ALA A 282 10.33 18.90 -3.25
C ALA A 282 9.28 19.60 -4.13
N LYS A 283 8.27 20.21 -3.50
CA LYS A 283 7.26 21.04 -4.18
C LYS A 283 7.90 22.18 -4.98
N LYS A 284 8.81 22.96 -4.35
CA LYS A 284 9.52 24.08 -4.99
C LYS A 284 10.36 23.61 -6.18
N ARG A 285 11.13 22.53 -5.99
CA ARG A 285 11.98 21.96 -7.04
C ARG A 285 11.18 21.54 -8.27
N ARG A 286 10.00 20.95 -8.04
CA ARG A 286 9.10 20.51 -9.11
C ARG A 286 8.18 21.64 -9.62
N ARG A 287 8.22 22.83 -9.02
CA ARG A 287 7.37 23.99 -9.34
C ARG A 287 5.89 23.64 -9.35
N LEU A 288 5.44 22.86 -8.37
CA LEU A 288 4.06 22.46 -8.23
C LEU A 288 3.33 23.36 -7.24
N SER A 289 2.04 23.55 -7.50
CA SER A 289 1.11 24.20 -6.58
C SER A 289 0.07 23.19 -6.07
N ILE A 290 -0.40 23.39 -4.82
CA ILE A 290 -1.29 22.46 -4.14
C ILE A 290 -2.52 23.21 -3.61
N SER A 291 -3.72 22.79 -4.04
CA SER A 291 -4.99 23.27 -3.49
C SER A 291 -5.62 22.20 -2.59
N LEU A 292 -5.97 22.58 -1.36
CA LEU A 292 -6.84 21.80 -0.48
C LEU A 292 -8.28 22.23 -0.71
N VAL A 293 -9.12 21.30 -1.12
CA VAL A 293 -10.56 21.46 -1.33
C VAL A 293 -11.30 20.81 -0.16
N LEU A 294 -12.16 21.57 0.48
CA LEU A 294 -12.98 21.19 1.63
C LEU A 294 -14.46 21.16 1.22
N PRO A 295 -15.01 19.99 0.78
CA PRO A 295 -16.45 19.89 0.54
C PRO A 295 -17.21 19.99 1.87
N ALA A 296 -18.27 20.81 1.93
CA ALA A 296 -19.02 21.01 3.16
C ALA A 296 -20.55 21.07 2.93
N LEU A 297 -21.29 20.53 3.90
CA LEU A 297 -22.75 20.71 4.01
C LEU A 297 -23.16 20.63 5.48
N ASN A 298 -23.49 21.79 6.08
CA ASN A 298 -23.92 21.91 7.49
C ASN A 298 -22.87 21.40 8.49
N GLU A 299 -21.64 21.91 8.39
CA GLU A 299 -20.49 21.52 9.20
C GLU A 299 -19.98 22.65 10.13
N GLU A 300 -20.88 23.48 10.64
CA GLU A 300 -20.52 24.63 11.52
C GLU A 300 -19.71 24.22 12.75
N LYS A 301 -19.87 22.97 13.24
CA LYS A 301 -19.20 22.46 14.44
C LYS A 301 -17.75 22.07 14.22
N THR A 302 -17.37 21.73 13.00
CA THR A 302 -16.08 21.13 12.67
C THR A 302 -15.25 21.96 11.71
N VAL A 303 -15.89 22.66 10.76
CA VAL A 303 -15.22 23.41 9.69
C VAL A 303 -14.17 24.39 10.21
N GLY A 304 -14.45 25.10 11.31
CA GLY A 304 -13.51 26.04 11.91
C GLY A 304 -12.20 25.37 12.32
N LYS A 305 -12.30 24.27 13.08
CA LYS A 305 -11.14 23.50 13.53
C LYS A 305 -10.36 22.89 12.35
N VAL A 306 -11.07 22.40 11.34
CA VAL A 306 -10.46 21.84 10.13
C VAL A 306 -9.63 22.88 9.40
N VAL A 307 -10.19 24.05 9.16
CA VAL A 307 -9.48 25.16 8.49
C VAL A 307 -8.29 25.64 9.32
N ASP A 308 -8.48 25.88 10.62
CA ASP A 308 -7.40 26.36 11.51
C ASP A 308 -6.22 25.38 11.53
N THR A 309 -6.50 24.06 11.61
CA THR A 309 -5.47 23.03 11.64
C THR A 309 -4.64 23.00 10.36
N PHE A 310 -5.29 22.94 9.19
CA PHE A 310 -4.56 22.83 7.94
C PHE A 310 -3.91 24.14 7.50
N LYS A 311 -4.60 25.26 7.68
CA LYS A 311 -4.06 26.57 7.35
C LYS A 311 -2.86 26.91 8.23
N GLY A 312 -2.99 26.76 9.55
CA GLY A 312 -1.89 27.07 10.49
C GLY A 312 -0.63 26.27 10.16
N ALA A 313 -0.74 24.94 10.10
CA ALA A 313 0.43 24.08 9.93
C ALA A 313 1.00 24.08 8.51
N LEU A 314 0.13 24.13 7.47
CA LEU A 314 0.52 23.82 6.10
C LEU A 314 0.51 25.03 5.14
N MET A 315 0.06 26.20 5.58
CA MET A 315 0.18 27.47 4.85
C MET A 315 0.97 28.52 5.64
N ASP A 316 0.61 28.76 6.90
CA ASP A 316 1.16 29.88 7.67
C ASP A 316 2.54 29.51 8.26
N GLU A 317 2.71 28.32 8.84
CA GLU A 317 3.98 27.86 9.42
C GLU A 317 4.90 27.23 8.36
N ARG A 318 4.34 26.39 7.50
CA ARG A 318 5.09 25.70 6.41
C ARG A 318 4.28 25.82 5.12
N PRO A 319 4.79 26.50 4.08
CA PRO A 319 4.02 26.80 2.86
C PRO A 319 3.97 25.60 1.92
N LEU A 320 3.38 24.48 2.38
CA LEU A 320 3.11 23.30 1.59
C LEU A 320 1.88 23.51 0.71
N LEU A 321 0.79 24.07 1.27
CA LEU A 321 -0.41 24.43 0.52
C LEU A 321 -0.30 25.84 -0.03
N ASP A 322 -0.77 26.04 -1.26
CA ASP A 322 -0.88 27.37 -1.90
C ASP A 322 -2.29 27.93 -1.78
N GLU A 323 -3.29 27.05 -1.63
CA GLU A 323 -4.69 27.42 -1.60
C GLU A 323 -5.47 26.44 -0.69
N ILE A 324 -6.39 26.98 0.09
CA ILE A 324 -7.45 26.21 0.77
C ILE A 324 -8.78 26.83 0.35
N ILE A 325 -9.70 26.06 -0.19
CA ILE A 325 -11.03 26.50 -0.58
C ILE A 325 -12.12 25.67 0.10
N LEU A 326 -13.20 26.32 0.52
CA LEU A 326 -14.42 25.65 0.94
C LEU A 326 -15.37 25.57 -0.26
N MET A 327 -15.81 24.35 -0.58
CA MET A 327 -16.86 24.10 -1.56
C MET A 327 -18.15 23.73 -0.82
N ASP A 328 -18.99 24.73 -0.65
CA ASP A 328 -20.24 24.60 0.10
C ASP A 328 -21.38 24.04 -0.75
N SER A 329 -22.12 23.09 -0.21
CA SER A 329 -23.30 22.50 -0.86
C SER A 329 -24.61 23.19 -0.51
N ASN A 330 -24.54 24.50 -0.28
CA ASN A 330 -25.62 25.38 0.15
C ASN A 330 -26.05 25.09 1.60
N SER A 331 -25.08 25.15 2.54
CA SER A 331 -25.33 25.02 3.97
C SER A 331 -26.33 26.06 4.48
N GLU A 332 -27.17 25.63 5.42
CA GLU A 332 -28.19 26.48 6.07
C GLU A 332 -27.73 26.98 7.46
N ASP A 333 -26.59 26.48 7.95
CA ASP A 333 -25.97 26.82 9.23
C ASP A 333 -24.80 27.84 9.07
N GLY A 334 -24.01 28.04 10.13
CA GLY A 334 -22.88 28.95 10.16
C GLY A 334 -21.63 28.51 9.38
N THR A 335 -21.65 27.39 8.64
CA THR A 335 -20.49 26.80 7.97
C THR A 335 -19.71 27.80 7.12
N ARG A 336 -20.40 28.55 6.25
CA ARG A 336 -19.77 29.50 5.31
C ARG A 336 -19.12 30.68 6.03
N ASP A 337 -19.84 31.25 6.98
CA ASP A 337 -19.37 32.42 7.72
C ASP A 337 -18.14 32.09 8.56
N ILE A 338 -18.14 30.91 9.19
CA ILE A 338 -17.02 30.39 9.97
C ILE A 338 -15.77 30.20 9.10
N ALA A 339 -15.92 29.68 7.90
CA ALA A 339 -14.80 29.49 6.97
C ALA A 339 -14.30 30.83 6.41
N ALA A 340 -15.21 31.70 5.97
CA ALA A 340 -14.88 33.03 5.45
C ALA A 340 -14.14 33.90 6.50
N ALA A 341 -14.55 33.84 7.76
CA ALA A 341 -13.89 34.55 8.87
C ALA A 341 -12.42 34.12 9.06
N ARG A 342 -12.00 32.95 8.56
CA ARG A 342 -10.63 32.43 8.57
C ARG A 342 -9.82 32.82 7.32
N GLY A 343 -10.42 33.63 6.45
CA GLY A 343 -9.76 34.19 5.27
C GLY A 343 -9.53 33.19 4.13
N ILE A 344 -10.28 32.09 4.08
CA ILE A 344 -10.26 31.18 2.92
C ILE A 344 -11.41 31.48 1.97
N PRO A 345 -11.23 31.31 0.65
CA PRO A 345 -12.30 31.42 -0.34
C PRO A 345 -13.43 30.42 -0.08
N VAL A 346 -14.67 30.88 -0.16
CA VAL A 346 -15.88 30.07 -0.03
C VAL A 346 -16.68 30.15 -1.34
N TYR A 347 -16.93 28.99 -1.94
CA TYR A 347 -17.72 28.85 -3.15
C TYR A 347 -18.97 28.02 -2.87
N ILE A 348 -20.13 28.53 -3.29
CA ILE A 348 -21.37 27.75 -3.32
C ILE A 348 -21.38 26.98 -4.63
N HIS A 349 -21.37 25.67 -4.60
CA HIS A 349 -21.17 24.85 -5.80
C HIS A 349 -22.23 25.09 -6.88
N GLN A 350 -23.47 25.44 -6.51
CA GLN A 350 -24.53 25.78 -7.43
C GLN A 350 -24.24 27.06 -8.24
N GLN A 351 -23.40 27.94 -7.71
CA GLN A 351 -23.02 29.21 -8.37
C GLN A 351 -21.76 29.06 -9.23
N VAL A 352 -21.02 27.95 -9.11
CA VAL A 352 -19.88 27.63 -9.97
C VAL A 352 -20.39 27.04 -11.27
N ARG A 353 -20.14 27.68 -12.42
CA ARG A 353 -20.63 27.26 -13.75
C ARG A 353 -22.14 26.94 -13.70
N PRO A 354 -22.98 27.94 -13.41
CA PRO A 354 -24.43 27.74 -13.33
C PRO A 354 -25.04 27.33 -14.68
N ASP A 355 -24.38 27.65 -15.79
CA ASP A 355 -24.72 27.20 -17.15
C ASP A 355 -24.76 25.67 -17.30
N LEU A 356 -24.03 24.94 -16.48
CA LEU A 356 -23.98 23.47 -16.48
C LEU A 356 -25.01 22.83 -15.52
N GLY A 357 -25.87 23.66 -14.90
CA GLY A 357 -26.77 23.19 -13.85
C GLY A 357 -26.04 22.72 -12.59
N ALA A 358 -26.79 22.25 -11.58
CA ALA A 358 -26.26 21.73 -10.33
C ALA A 358 -27.12 20.56 -9.84
N TYR A 359 -26.45 19.55 -9.29
CA TYR A 359 -27.07 18.40 -8.64
C TYR A 359 -26.66 18.34 -7.16
N ALA A 360 -27.41 17.59 -6.37
CA ALA A 360 -27.05 17.35 -4.99
C ALA A 360 -26.02 16.20 -4.92
N GLY A 361 -25.11 16.29 -3.92
CA GLY A 361 -24.20 15.23 -3.58
C GLY A 361 -22.72 15.61 -3.61
N LYS A 362 -21.91 14.80 -2.94
CA LYS A 362 -20.47 15.05 -2.75
C LYS A 362 -19.72 15.13 -4.09
N GLY A 363 -20.00 14.20 -4.99
CA GLY A 363 -19.31 14.16 -6.28
C GLY A 363 -19.58 15.39 -7.14
N GLU A 364 -20.79 15.97 -7.08
CA GLU A 364 -21.09 17.23 -7.73
C GLU A 364 -20.25 18.39 -7.17
N THR A 365 -20.14 18.47 -5.85
CA THR A 365 -19.33 19.48 -5.16
C THR A 365 -17.86 19.35 -5.56
N MET A 366 -17.34 18.12 -5.62
CA MET A 366 -15.98 17.85 -6.07
C MET A 366 -15.79 18.24 -7.55
N TRP A 367 -16.72 17.87 -8.44
CA TRP A 367 -16.65 18.22 -9.85
C TRP A 367 -16.64 19.73 -10.09
N LYS A 368 -17.52 20.45 -9.39
CA LYS A 368 -17.59 21.93 -9.48
C LYS A 368 -16.32 22.61 -8.95
N SER A 369 -15.63 22.00 -7.96
CA SER A 369 -14.39 22.57 -7.44
C SER A 369 -13.26 22.62 -8.47
N LEU A 370 -13.27 21.72 -9.47
CA LEU A 370 -12.26 21.68 -10.51
C LEU A 370 -12.25 22.92 -11.42
N PHE A 371 -13.33 23.72 -11.41
CA PHE A 371 -13.41 24.98 -12.16
C PHE A 371 -12.83 26.17 -11.40
N VAL A 372 -12.61 26.06 -10.08
CA VAL A 372 -12.15 27.16 -9.23
C VAL A 372 -10.80 26.86 -8.56
N ALA A 373 -10.48 25.60 -8.27
CA ALA A 373 -9.21 25.21 -7.71
C ALA A 373 -8.06 25.35 -8.73
N ARG A 374 -6.93 25.95 -8.31
CA ARG A 374 -5.83 26.37 -9.19
C ARG A 374 -4.59 25.48 -9.10
N GLY A 375 -4.50 24.64 -8.06
CA GLY A 375 -3.32 23.79 -7.84
C GLY A 375 -3.08 22.77 -8.95
N ASP A 376 -1.82 22.41 -9.14
CA ASP A 376 -1.40 21.30 -9.98
C ASP A 376 -1.73 19.96 -9.32
N ILE A 377 -1.80 19.96 -8.00
CA ILE A 377 -2.27 18.84 -7.16
C ILE A 377 -3.50 19.33 -6.40
N LEU A 378 -4.59 18.58 -6.47
CA LEU A 378 -5.80 18.83 -5.71
C LEU A 378 -5.94 17.78 -4.62
N VAL A 379 -6.19 18.25 -3.41
CA VAL A 379 -6.40 17.42 -2.22
C VAL A 379 -7.84 17.60 -1.76
N PHE A 380 -8.55 16.50 -1.53
CA PHE A 380 -9.90 16.52 -0.97
C PHE A 380 -9.87 15.91 0.43
N VAL A 381 -10.36 16.67 1.40
CA VAL A 381 -10.51 16.23 2.79
C VAL A 381 -11.89 16.62 3.27
N ASP A 382 -12.57 15.67 3.94
CA ASP A 382 -13.91 15.91 4.49
C ASP A 382 -13.87 16.95 5.63
N THR A 383 -14.95 17.73 5.80
CA THR A 383 -15.05 18.78 6.82
C THR A 383 -15.69 18.34 8.12
N ASP A 384 -16.27 17.13 8.19
CA ASP A 384 -16.89 16.54 9.38
C ASP A 384 -15.90 15.91 10.38
N LEU A 385 -14.62 16.28 10.26
CA LEU A 385 -13.54 15.73 11.09
C LEU A 385 -13.54 16.32 12.50
N SER A 386 -13.71 15.47 13.51
CA SER A 386 -13.56 15.90 14.92
C SER A 386 -12.10 15.98 15.37
N ASN A 387 -11.19 15.27 14.70
CA ASN A 387 -9.76 15.20 14.98
C ASN A 387 -8.89 15.48 13.73
N PRO A 388 -9.01 16.66 13.08
CA PRO A 388 -8.18 16.99 11.94
C PRO A 388 -6.69 16.99 12.34
N ASP A 389 -5.82 16.47 11.47
CA ASP A 389 -4.38 16.38 11.68
C ASP A 389 -3.66 16.70 10.37
N PRO A 390 -2.59 17.53 10.37
CA PRO A 390 -1.85 17.88 9.15
C PRO A 390 -1.37 16.68 8.35
N SER A 391 -1.15 15.54 9.00
CA SER A 391 -0.76 14.29 8.32
C SER A 391 -1.83 13.76 7.34
N PHE A 392 -3.09 14.18 7.46
CA PHE A 392 -4.13 13.82 6.49
C PHE A 392 -3.85 14.42 5.10
N VAL A 393 -3.25 15.59 5.07
CA VAL A 393 -2.84 16.24 3.82
C VAL A 393 -1.43 15.79 3.42
N THR A 394 -0.47 15.82 4.35
CA THR A 394 0.93 15.48 4.03
C THR A 394 1.10 14.04 3.57
N GLY A 395 0.36 13.10 4.17
CA GLY A 395 0.36 11.68 3.75
C GLY A 395 -0.16 11.48 2.32
N LEU A 396 -1.06 12.34 1.86
CA LEU A 396 -1.58 12.28 0.49
C LEU A 396 -0.66 12.94 -0.53
N VAL A 397 -0.10 14.10 -0.20
CA VAL A 397 0.69 14.87 -1.17
C VAL A 397 2.14 14.41 -1.26
N ALA A 398 2.69 13.87 -0.17
CA ALA A 398 4.09 13.45 -0.14
C ALA A 398 4.46 12.40 -1.20
N PRO A 399 3.67 11.33 -1.42
CA PRO A 399 3.95 10.40 -2.51
C PRO A 399 3.96 11.09 -3.88
N LEU A 400 3.02 12.01 -4.14
CA LEU A 400 2.95 12.76 -5.40
C LEU A 400 4.12 13.71 -5.60
N LEU A 401 4.69 14.25 -4.53
CA LEU A 401 5.84 15.14 -4.56
C LEU A 401 7.17 14.40 -4.71
N LEU A 402 7.28 13.22 -4.11
CA LEU A 402 8.54 12.48 -4.02
C LEU A 402 8.70 11.44 -5.14
N GLU A 403 7.60 10.92 -5.68
CA GLU A 403 7.61 9.92 -6.75
C GLU A 403 6.88 10.43 -8.00
N GLU A 404 7.62 10.72 -9.06
CA GLU A 404 7.07 11.31 -10.30
C GLU A 404 6.08 10.41 -11.04
N ARG A 405 6.21 9.08 -10.86
CA ARG A 405 5.31 8.10 -11.44
C ARG A 405 3.90 8.15 -10.86
N LEU A 406 3.75 8.64 -9.61
CA LEU A 406 2.47 8.69 -8.94
C LEU A 406 1.70 9.95 -9.32
N ASN A 407 0.40 9.77 -9.54
CA ASN A 407 -0.48 10.86 -9.92
C ASN A 407 -1.87 10.81 -9.27
N PHE A 408 -2.18 9.74 -8.51
CA PHE A 408 -3.40 9.59 -7.72
C PHE A 408 -3.10 8.85 -6.41
N VAL A 409 -3.45 9.44 -5.26
CA VAL A 409 -3.26 8.84 -3.93
C VAL A 409 -4.58 8.82 -3.18
N LYS A 410 -4.97 7.64 -2.67
CA LYS A 410 -6.12 7.46 -1.77
C LYS A 410 -5.68 7.38 -0.33
N GLY A 411 -6.38 8.10 0.54
CA GLY A 411 -6.22 7.95 1.97
C GLY A 411 -6.94 6.71 2.51
N PHE A 412 -6.38 6.11 3.54
CA PHE A 412 -7.10 5.15 4.37
C PHE A 412 -6.80 5.40 5.84
N TYR A 413 -7.73 5.02 6.72
CA TYR A 413 -7.69 5.33 8.14
C TYR A 413 -7.85 4.07 8.97
N ARG A 414 -7.26 4.08 10.16
CA ARG A 414 -7.63 3.15 11.20
C ARG A 414 -8.97 3.57 11.78
N ARG A 415 -9.90 2.63 11.82
CA ARG A 415 -11.22 2.82 12.44
C ARG A 415 -11.28 1.95 13.68
N PRO A 416 -11.16 2.51 14.89
CA PRO A 416 -11.38 1.73 16.10
C PRO A 416 -12.84 1.31 16.18
N VAL A 417 -13.12 0.04 15.96
CA VAL A 417 -14.44 -0.55 16.24
C VAL A 417 -14.41 -1.09 17.65
N ARG A 418 -15.18 -0.50 18.56
CA ARG A 418 -15.44 -1.11 19.87
C ARG A 418 -16.35 -2.31 19.68
N VAL A 419 -15.79 -3.49 19.66
CA VAL A 419 -16.51 -4.75 19.85
C VAL A 419 -16.30 -5.19 21.29
N VAL A 420 -17.38 -5.58 21.95
CA VAL A 420 -17.34 -6.15 23.31
C VAL A 420 -16.47 -7.39 23.26
N ASN A 421 -15.32 -7.36 23.95
CA ASN A 421 -14.29 -8.40 24.04
C ASN A 421 -13.47 -8.63 22.75
N GLU A 422 -12.39 -7.85 22.64
CA GLU A 422 -11.18 -8.13 21.84
C GLU A 422 -11.37 -8.17 20.32
N PHE A 423 -11.10 -7.12 19.63
CA PHE A 423 -10.44 -7.01 18.32
C PHE A 423 -10.70 -5.65 17.71
N VAL A 424 -9.64 -4.94 17.40
CA VAL A 424 -9.69 -3.71 16.58
C VAL A 424 -9.64 -4.16 15.11
N GLU A 425 -10.77 -4.21 14.43
CA GLU A 425 -10.77 -4.43 12.99
C GLU A 425 -10.16 -3.21 12.27
N VAL A 426 -9.02 -3.41 11.63
CA VAL A 426 -8.49 -2.52 10.62
C VAL A 426 -9.14 -2.89 9.29
N GLY A 427 -10.36 -2.40 9.05
CA GLY A 427 -11.10 -2.71 7.84
C GLY A 427 -11.66 -1.46 7.18
N GLY A 428 -12.11 -1.58 5.96
CA GLY A 428 -12.98 -0.61 5.31
C GLY A 428 -14.31 -0.49 6.07
N GLY A 429 -15.14 0.51 5.72
CA GLY A 429 -16.50 0.58 6.25
C GLY A 429 -17.35 -0.62 5.79
N ARG A 430 -18.50 -0.84 6.44
CA ARG A 430 -19.42 -1.95 6.09
C ARG A 430 -19.78 -2.00 4.60
N VAL A 431 -19.99 -0.87 3.93
CA VAL A 431 -20.25 -0.82 2.49
C VAL A 431 -18.99 -1.24 1.70
N THR A 432 -17.80 -0.88 2.17
CA THR A 432 -16.55 -1.35 1.57
C THR A 432 -16.47 -2.87 1.59
N GLU A 433 -16.62 -3.49 2.76
CA GLU A 433 -16.41 -4.93 2.91
C GLU A 433 -17.54 -5.78 2.31
N LEU A 434 -18.80 -5.28 2.36
CA LEU A 434 -19.97 -6.04 1.91
C LEU A 434 -20.39 -5.75 0.45
N THR A 435 -19.89 -4.68 -0.15
CA THR A 435 -20.27 -4.27 -1.51
C THR A 435 -19.07 -4.01 -2.40
N ALA A 436 -18.23 -3.02 -2.09
CA ALA A 436 -17.17 -2.60 -3.00
C ALA A 436 -16.06 -3.65 -3.12
N ARG A 437 -15.57 -4.20 -2.02
CA ARG A 437 -14.47 -5.18 -2.03
C ARG A 437 -14.84 -6.47 -2.77
N PRO A 438 -16.01 -7.10 -2.55
CA PRO A 438 -16.41 -8.26 -3.36
C PRO A 438 -16.48 -7.96 -4.85
N LEU A 439 -17.05 -6.81 -5.24
CA LEU A 439 -17.15 -6.42 -6.65
C LEU A 439 -15.78 -6.18 -7.29
N LEU A 440 -14.89 -5.46 -6.60
CA LEU A 440 -13.53 -5.23 -7.08
C LEU A 440 -12.80 -6.56 -7.28
N ASN A 441 -12.85 -7.46 -6.31
CA ASN A 441 -12.17 -8.75 -6.44
C ASN A 441 -12.76 -9.65 -7.56
N LEU A 442 -14.04 -9.50 -7.87
CA LEU A 442 -14.69 -10.26 -8.94
C LEU A 442 -14.36 -9.73 -10.33
N TRP A 443 -14.28 -8.41 -10.51
CA TRP A 443 -14.21 -7.77 -11.83
C TRP A 443 -12.95 -6.94 -12.09
N ASN A 444 -12.33 -6.40 -11.05
CA ASN A 444 -11.13 -5.57 -11.12
C ASN A 444 -10.14 -6.03 -10.04
N PRO A 445 -9.70 -7.30 -10.07
CA PRO A 445 -8.91 -7.90 -9.00
C PRO A 445 -7.59 -7.16 -8.74
N GLU A 446 -7.06 -6.44 -9.72
CA GLU A 446 -5.90 -5.56 -9.58
C GLU A 446 -6.11 -4.44 -8.55
N LEU A 447 -7.36 -4.04 -8.30
CA LEU A 447 -7.76 -3.06 -7.29
C LEU A 447 -8.05 -3.68 -5.92
N GLY A 448 -7.96 -5.00 -5.80
CA GLY A 448 -8.22 -5.74 -4.55
C GLY A 448 -7.28 -5.38 -3.40
N GLY A 449 -6.11 -4.78 -3.70
CA GLY A 449 -5.14 -4.29 -2.71
C GLY A 449 -5.52 -2.97 -2.02
N LEU A 450 -6.59 -2.28 -2.43
CA LEU A 450 -7.02 -1.04 -1.79
C LEU A 450 -7.66 -1.29 -0.43
N PHE A 451 -7.12 -0.65 0.64
CA PHE A 451 -7.66 -0.78 2.00
C PHE A 451 -9.06 -0.15 2.13
N GLN A 452 -9.22 1.06 1.63
CA GLN A 452 -10.49 1.79 1.70
C GLN A 452 -10.85 2.43 0.35
N PRO A 453 -11.32 1.63 -0.64
CA PRO A 453 -11.64 2.12 -1.97
C PRO A 453 -12.72 3.22 -1.98
N LEU A 454 -13.59 3.27 -0.96
CA LEU A 454 -14.63 4.27 -0.80
C LEU A 454 -14.23 5.48 0.07
N ALA A 455 -12.95 5.60 0.47
CA ALA A 455 -12.51 6.78 1.21
C ALA A 455 -12.60 8.04 0.33
N GLY A 456 -13.20 9.10 0.86
CA GLY A 456 -13.36 10.37 0.14
C GLY A 456 -12.13 11.28 0.25
N THR A 457 -11.15 10.91 1.06
CA THR A 457 -9.91 11.67 1.26
C THR A 457 -8.88 11.20 0.23
N ILE A 458 -8.56 12.07 -0.73
CA ILE A 458 -7.71 11.77 -1.87
C ILE A 458 -6.82 12.96 -2.22
N ALA A 459 -5.70 12.70 -2.88
CA ALA A 459 -4.97 13.71 -3.63
C ALA A 459 -4.64 13.17 -5.02
N ALA A 460 -4.75 14.03 -6.01
CA ALA A 460 -4.36 13.67 -7.37
C ALA A 460 -3.89 14.88 -8.16
N ARG A 461 -3.17 14.63 -9.25
CA ARG A 461 -2.85 15.68 -10.22
C ARG A 461 -4.14 16.24 -10.81
N ALA A 462 -4.20 17.55 -10.96
CA ALA A 462 -5.37 18.23 -11.44
C ALA A 462 -5.76 17.85 -12.89
N ASP A 463 -4.76 17.58 -13.74
CA ASP A 463 -4.96 17.10 -15.11
C ASP A 463 -5.65 15.74 -15.14
N ILE A 464 -5.24 14.82 -14.25
CA ILE A 464 -5.89 13.51 -14.07
C ILE A 464 -7.35 13.69 -13.65
N LEU A 465 -7.61 14.43 -12.55
CA LEU A 465 -9.00 14.63 -12.08
C LEU A 465 -9.88 15.29 -13.13
N ARG A 466 -9.35 16.26 -13.88
CA ARG A 466 -10.09 16.92 -14.95
C ARG A 466 -10.38 16.03 -16.16
N SER A 467 -9.70 14.90 -16.30
CA SER A 467 -9.92 13.90 -17.35
C SER A 467 -10.90 12.79 -16.97
N LEU A 468 -11.28 12.68 -15.67
CA LEU A 468 -12.21 11.67 -15.19
C LEU A 468 -13.67 12.18 -15.19
N HIS A 469 -14.60 11.24 -15.34
CA HIS A 469 -16.02 11.47 -15.08
C HIS A 469 -16.30 11.52 -13.57
N PHE A 470 -17.32 12.27 -13.19
CA PHE A 470 -17.75 12.37 -11.80
C PHE A 470 -19.21 11.94 -11.65
N LEU A 471 -19.46 10.93 -10.82
CA LEU A 471 -20.81 10.63 -10.35
C LEU A 471 -21.20 11.62 -9.26
N THR A 472 -22.42 12.13 -9.31
CA THR A 472 -22.83 13.22 -8.41
C THR A 472 -23.00 12.79 -6.96
N GLY A 473 -23.25 11.49 -6.68
CA GLY A 473 -23.49 10.93 -5.35
C GLY A 473 -22.28 10.21 -4.73
N TYR A 474 -22.56 9.20 -3.92
CA TYR A 474 -21.56 8.34 -3.25
C TYR A 474 -20.87 7.34 -4.17
N GLY A 475 -21.17 7.34 -5.44
CA GLY A 475 -20.45 6.53 -6.43
C GLY A 475 -19.16 7.19 -6.92
N VAL A 476 -18.90 8.45 -6.57
CA VAL A 476 -17.74 9.20 -7.08
C VAL A 476 -16.42 8.54 -6.71
N GLU A 477 -16.25 8.08 -5.48
CA GLU A 477 -15.00 7.49 -5.00
C GLU A 477 -14.64 6.19 -5.73
N ILE A 478 -15.62 5.28 -5.88
CA ILE A 478 -15.41 4.04 -6.61
C ILE A 478 -15.29 4.29 -8.11
N GLY A 479 -16.07 5.24 -8.63
CA GLY A 479 -16.03 5.63 -10.03
C GLY A 479 -14.66 6.11 -10.46
N HIS A 480 -14.03 6.97 -9.66
CA HIS A 480 -12.69 7.46 -9.95
C HIS A 480 -11.64 6.36 -10.04
N ILE A 481 -11.62 5.40 -9.10
CA ILE A 481 -10.62 4.34 -9.13
C ILE A 481 -10.86 3.34 -10.27
N LEU A 482 -12.11 3.06 -10.62
CA LEU A 482 -12.46 2.18 -11.74
C LEU A 482 -12.03 2.81 -13.07
N GLU A 483 -12.44 4.06 -13.31
CA GLU A 483 -12.09 4.76 -14.54
C GLU A 483 -10.59 5.05 -14.63
N TYR A 484 -9.96 5.44 -13.50
CA TYR A 484 -8.54 5.66 -13.45
C TYR A 484 -7.76 4.39 -13.81
N ALA A 485 -8.07 3.26 -13.16
CA ALA A 485 -7.40 1.99 -13.41
C ALA A 485 -7.58 1.53 -14.87
N HIS A 486 -8.78 1.72 -15.41
CA HIS A 486 -9.07 1.38 -16.81
C HIS A 486 -8.30 2.27 -17.81
N THR A 487 -8.15 3.56 -17.50
CA THR A 487 -7.54 4.53 -18.41
C THR A 487 -6.02 4.56 -18.30
N TYR A 488 -5.48 4.51 -17.08
CA TYR A 488 -4.07 4.74 -16.78
C TYR A 488 -3.33 3.51 -16.20
N GLY A 489 -4.06 2.42 -15.91
CA GLY A 489 -3.52 1.31 -15.14
C GLY A 489 -3.38 1.64 -13.65
N ILE A 490 -2.78 0.74 -12.87
CA ILE A 490 -2.66 0.91 -11.41
C ILE A 490 -1.31 1.44 -10.94
N ASP A 491 -0.32 1.56 -11.82
CA ASP A 491 1.06 1.91 -11.45
C ASP A 491 1.19 3.34 -10.88
N GLY A 492 0.38 4.26 -11.38
CA GLY A 492 0.33 5.64 -10.89
C GLY A 492 -0.63 5.87 -9.72
N LEU A 493 -1.42 4.85 -9.34
CA LEU A 493 -2.31 4.87 -8.19
C LEU A 493 -1.56 4.43 -6.94
N ALA A 494 -1.75 5.13 -5.84
CA ALA A 494 -1.19 4.76 -4.54
C ALA A 494 -2.22 4.93 -3.42
N GLN A 495 -1.88 4.43 -2.24
CA GLN A 495 -2.66 4.66 -1.03
C GLN A 495 -1.77 5.01 0.16
N SER A 496 -2.28 5.83 1.06
CA SER A 496 -1.54 6.31 2.22
C SER A 496 -2.35 6.21 3.50
N GLU A 497 -1.73 5.71 4.56
CA GLU A 497 -2.33 5.73 5.89
C GLU A 497 -2.30 7.13 6.47
N LEU A 498 -3.46 7.59 6.91
CA LEU A 498 -3.65 8.93 7.44
C LEU A 498 -3.84 8.96 8.97
N GLY A 499 -3.76 7.80 9.64
CA GLY A 499 -3.94 7.68 11.08
C GLY A 499 -5.37 7.30 11.48
N GLU A 500 -5.80 7.71 12.66
CA GLU A 500 -7.13 7.40 13.17
C GLU A 500 -8.12 8.51 12.83
N ILE A 501 -9.32 8.10 12.40
CA ILE A 501 -10.43 9.01 12.19
C ILE A 501 -11.59 8.62 13.08
N ILE A 502 -12.18 9.62 13.75
CA ILE A 502 -13.35 9.43 14.60
C ILE A 502 -14.58 9.85 13.79
N HIS A 503 -15.33 8.89 13.30
CA HIS A 503 -16.59 9.10 12.58
C HIS A 503 -17.81 8.68 13.39
N ARG A 504 -18.95 9.28 13.08
CA ARG A 504 -20.25 8.80 13.54
C ARG A 504 -20.66 7.58 12.71
N ASN A 505 -21.09 6.52 13.38
CA ASN A 505 -21.63 5.35 12.70
C ASN A 505 -22.96 5.70 12.01
N GLN A 506 -23.05 5.39 10.73
CA GLN A 506 -24.28 5.52 9.95
C GLN A 506 -25.23 4.33 10.21
N PRO A 507 -26.55 4.55 10.28
CA PRO A 507 -27.51 3.46 10.37
C PRO A 507 -27.54 2.61 9.09
N LEU A 508 -27.98 1.37 9.20
CA LEU A 508 -28.01 0.42 8.07
C LEU A 508 -28.79 0.95 6.86
N GLU A 509 -29.85 1.70 7.09
CA GLU A 509 -30.65 2.34 6.04
C GLU A 509 -29.81 3.31 5.19
N ALA A 510 -29.02 4.16 5.83
CA ALA A 510 -28.14 5.09 5.13
C ALA A 510 -27.04 4.37 4.36
N LEU A 511 -26.47 3.29 4.96
CA LEU A 511 -25.48 2.44 4.27
C LEU A 511 -26.07 1.70 3.08
N SER A 512 -27.35 1.30 3.14
CA SER A 512 -28.05 0.67 2.00
C SER A 512 -28.21 1.66 0.83
N LYS A 513 -28.49 2.94 1.10
CA LYS A 513 -28.53 4.00 0.08
C LYS A 513 -27.15 4.21 -0.56
N MET A 514 -26.09 4.23 0.26
CA MET A 514 -24.71 4.32 -0.22
C MET A 514 -24.34 3.10 -1.07
N SER A 515 -24.64 1.88 -0.60
CA SER A 515 -24.40 0.64 -1.32
C SER A 515 -25.07 0.62 -2.69
N PHE A 516 -26.32 1.09 -2.77
CA PHE A 516 -27.05 1.21 -4.03
C PHE A 516 -26.30 2.09 -5.05
N GLN A 517 -25.81 3.24 -4.62
CA GLN A 517 -25.05 4.16 -5.49
C GLN A 517 -23.68 3.62 -5.87
N VAL A 518 -23.01 2.87 -4.99
CA VAL A 518 -21.74 2.18 -5.30
C VAL A 518 -21.96 1.11 -6.36
N LEU A 519 -23.03 0.31 -6.25
CA LEU A 519 -23.41 -0.68 -7.26
C LEU A 519 -23.72 -0.01 -8.61
N GLU A 520 -24.51 1.06 -8.61
CA GLU A 520 -24.83 1.83 -9.82
C GLU A 520 -23.55 2.32 -10.50
N ALA A 521 -22.62 2.92 -9.73
CA ALA A 521 -21.33 3.38 -10.22
C ALA A 521 -20.52 2.26 -10.87
N PHE A 522 -20.49 1.10 -10.23
CA PHE A 522 -19.76 -0.06 -10.71
C PHE A 522 -20.30 -0.53 -12.07
N PHE A 523 -21.62 -0.64 -12.21
CA PHE A 523 -22.25 -1.06 -13.46
C PHE A 523 -22.12 -0.01 -14.58
N LEU A 524 -22.04 1.29 -14.22
CA LEU A 524 -21.87 2.37 -15.18
C LEU A 524 -20.45 2.46 -15.74
N LEU A 525 -19.43 2.20 -14.90
CA LEU A 525 -18.04 2.54 -15.20
C LEU A 525 -17.11 1.31 -15.35
N SER A 526 -17.63 0.08 -15.21
CA SER A 526 -16.85 -1.13 -15.47
C SER A 526 -17.19 -1.72 -16.84
N PRO A 527 -16.30 -1.61 -17.83
CA PRO A 527 -16.54 -2.14 -19.16
C PRO A 527 -16.78 -3.66 -19.16
N GLY A 528 -17.73 -4.12 -19.97
CA GLY A 528 -17.99 -5.54 -20.17
C GLY A 528 -18.84 -6.23 -19.10
N ILE A 529 -19.21 -5.55 -18.02
CA ILE A 529 -20.09 -6.12 -17.00
C ILE A 529 -21.54 -6.16 -17.47
N THR A 530 -21.98 -5.15 -18.20
CA THR A 530 -23.37 -5.03 -18.64
C THR A 530 -23.51 -5.21 -20.15
N ALA A 531 -24.58 -5.91 -20.57
CA ALA A 531 -24.96 -5.95 -21.98
C ALA A 531 -25.32 -4.55 -22.48
N PRO A 532 -25.16 -4.25 -23.78
CA PRO A 532 -25.60 -2.98 -24.36
C PRO A 532 -27.06 -2.69 -24.02
N GLY A 533 -27.35 -1.46 -23.57
CA GLY A 533 -28.67 -1.01 -23.15
C GLY A 533 -29.13 -1.53 -21.77
N ALA A 534 -28.28 -2.22 -21.02
CA ALA A 534 -28.64 -2.67 -19.66
C ALA A 534 -28.64 -1.52 -18.65
N VAL A 535 -27.75 -0.56 -18.84
CA VAL A 535 -27.61 0.62 -17.97
C VAL A 535 -28.89 1.49 -18.05
N GLU A 536 -29.44 1.70 -19.23
CA GLU A 536 -30.66 2.47 -19.43
C GLU A 536 -31.90 1.85 -18.79
N ARG A 537 -31.83 0.55 -18.49
CA ARG A 537 -32.89 -0.19 -17.81
C ARG A 537 -32.71 -0.29 -16.31
N MET A 538 -31.61 0.25 -15.76
CA MET A 538 -31.38 0.22 -14.32
C MET A 538 -32.43 1.06 -13.58
N ASN A 539 -32.95 0.49 -12.49
CA ASN A 539 -33.92 1.16 -11.66
C ASN A 539 -33.22 2.12 -10.68
N GLY A 540 -33.39 3.41 -10.86
CA GLY A 540 -32.84 4.44 -9.96
C GLY A 540 -33.59 4.64 -8.64
N MET A 541 -34.54 3.74 -8.29
CA MET A 541 -35.34 3.82 -7.07
C MET A 541 -35.00 2.70 -6.10
N LEU A 542 -34.47 3.04 -4.92
CA LEU A 542 -34.35 2.10 -3.80
C LEU A 542 -35.69 2.01 -3.08
N ARG A 543 -36.18 0.79 -2.89
CA ARG A 543 -37.39 0.49 -2.10
C ARG A 543 -37.00 -0.30 -0.88
N GLN A 544 -37.38 0.22 0.29
CA GLN A 544 -37.05 -0.37 1.59
C GLN A 544 -38.34 -0.61 2.37
N PRO A 545 -38.76 -1.86 2.60
CA PRO A 545 -39.90 -2.17 3.46
C PRO A 545 -39.49 -2.08 4.93
N PHE A 546 -40.32 -1.46 5.75
CA PHE A 546 -40.18 -1.40 7.19
C PHE A 546 -41.43 -1.98 7.86
N LEU A 547 -41.21 -2.83 8.85
CA LEU A 547 -42.24 -3.38 9.69
C LEU A 547 -42.24 -2.66 11.03
N SER A 548 -43.38 -2.15 11.46
CA SER A 548 -43.61 -1.56 12.77
C SER A 548 -44.73 -2.32 13.51
N GLU A 549 -44.96 -1.99 14.77
CA GLU A 549 -46.05 -2.55 15.54
C GLU A 549 -47.42 -2.25 14.94
N THR A 550 -47.56 -1.19 14.19
CA THR A 550 -48.81 -0.72 13.56
C THR A 550 -48.97 -1.17 12.10
N GLY A 551 -48.01 -1.91 11.55
CA GLY A 551 -48.06 -2.39 10.17
C GLY A 551 -46.72 -2.23 9.43
N PHE A 552 -46.79 -2.30 8.10
CA PHE A 552 -45.61 -2.13 7.23
C PHE A 552 -45.71 -0.86 6.40
N THR A 553 -44.53 -0.29 6.07
CA THR A 553 -44.39 0.88 5.20
C THR A 553 -43.32 0.61 4.16
N LEU A 554 -43.50 1.07 2.94
CA LEU A 554 -42.52 1.01 1.88
C LEU A 554 -41.92 2.42 1.63
N TYR A 555 -40.71 2.61 2.10
CA TYR A 555 -39.95 3.84 1.76
C TYR A 555 -39.38 3.70 0.37
N GLN A 556 -39.55 4.73 -0.46
CA GLN A 556 -39.00 4.80 -1.81
C GLN A 556 -38.12 6.06 -1.91
N THR A 557 -36.86 5.85 -2.27
CA THR A 557 -35.90 6.94 -2.42
C THR A 557 -35.28 6.89 -3.81
N ARG A 558 -35.36 8.00 -4.55
CA ARG A 558 -34.65 8.12 -5.82
C ARG A 558 -33.17 8.41 -5.55
N LEU A 559 -32.30 7.51 -6.02
CA LEU A 559 -30.87 7.53 -5.77
C LEU A 559 -30.03 7.57 -7.05
N ALA A 560 -30.67 7.60 -8.23
CA ALA A 560 -29.99 7.68 -9.51
C ALA A 560 -28.99 8.84 -9.52
N GLN A 561 -27.77 8.55 -9.85
CA GLN A 561 -26.70 9.52 -9.96
C GLN A 561 -26.61 10.06 -11.39
N GLN A 562 -26.11 11.27 -11.55
CA GLN A 562 -25.75 11.80 -12.85
C GLN A 562 -24.25 11.63 -13.09
N LEU A 563 -23.88 11.28 -14.29
CA LEU A 563 -22.49 11.21 -14.72
C LEU A 563 -22.08 12.54 -15.32
N ARG A 564 -21.23 13.29 -14.60
CA ARG A 564 -20.65 14.54 -15.10
C ARG A 564 -19.51 14.23 -16.06
N PRO A 565 -19.43 14.93 -17.20
CA PRO A 565 -18.33 14.74 -18.14
C PRO A 565 -16.99 15.19 -17.53
N PRO A 566 -15.86 14.71 -18.07
CA PRO A 566 -14.55 15.26 -17.74
C PRO A 566 -14.52 16.78 -17.92
N VAL A 567 -13.97 17.51 -16.95
CA VAL A 567 -13.87 18.98 -17.03
C VAL A 567 -13.07 19.41 -18.25
N SER A 568 -12.09 18.62 -18.66
CA SER A 568 -11.30 18.85 -19.88
C SER A 568 -12.13 18.88 -21.18
N SER A 569 -13.30 18.26 -21.18
CA SER A 569 -14.22 18.23 -22.33
C SER A 569 -15.32 19.32 -22.26
N VAL A 570 -15.41 20.03 -21.12
CA VAL A 570 -16.43 21.06 -20.93
C VAL A 570 -16.03 22.37 -21.62
N PRO A 571 -16.90 22.98 -22.42
CA PRO A 571 -16.61 24.28 -23.07
C PRO A 571 -16.29 25.37 -22.03
N PRO A 572 -15.49 26.38 -22.38
CA PRO A 572 -15.32 27.58 -21.58
C PRO A 572 -16.66 28.20 -21.18
N ALA A 573 -16.68 28.91 -20.04
CA ALA A 573 -17.89 29.64 -19.66
C ALA A 573 -18.33 30.58 -20.78
N PRO A 574 -19.66 30.69 -21.06
CA PRO A 574 -20.16 31.68 -22.00
C PRO A 574 -19.65 33.07 -21.57
N GLN A 575 -19.04 33.80 -22.50
CA GLN A 575 -18.73 35.19 -22.25
C GLN A 575 -20.08 35.90 -22.13
N GLY A 576 -20.35 36.50 -20.96
CA GLY A 576 -21.50 37.35 -20.80
C GLY A 576 -21.51 38.42 -21.90
N PRO A 577 -22.68 38.98 -22.29
CA PRO A 577 -22.73 40.08 -23.25
C PRO A 577 -21.76 41.15 -22.77
N ALA A 578 -20.83 41.52 -23.64
CA ALA A 578 -19.91 42.63 -23.39
C ALA A 578 -20.75 43.88 -23.06
N GLY A 579 -20.81 44.22 -21.76
CA GLY A 579 -21.51 45.41 -21.25
C GLY A 579 -20.73 46.68 -21.52
#